data_e9e573fdc5c0ed96c6e08eede779d136
#
_entry.id   e9e573fdc5c0ed96c6e08eede779d136
#
_cell.length_a   1.000
_cell.length_b   1.000
_cell.length_c   1.000
_cell.angle_alpha   90.00
_cell.angle_beta   90.00
_cell.angle_gamma   90.00
#
_symmetry.space_group_name_H-M   'P 1'
#
loop_
_entity.id
_entity.type
_entity.pdbx_description
1 polymer ?
#
loop_
_entity_poly.entity_id
_entity_poly.type
_entity_poly.pdbx_seq_one_letter_code
_entity_poly.pdbx_strand_id
1 'polypeptide(L)'
;MEKSEYIHLLATSPWKEMQNHFDSILPIDVKSTTKLDINTSDWVRFSIDNFDLATQKWEEPKPHYTDQSNKWAAVNNGIGRNKHNSFELNYGMLGDGNDKLKTILGRDNVKSLGVDFDTVLLRLIVKFPGHGMAWHCDALDSYVLKFSVDDPNKVKRYWFSVDNWHDGHVFQVSKTVLSNWTRGAAYDIPFGIGHASSNFGYRPMYSVSFTGVLDS
;
A
#
# COMPACT_ATOMS: atom_id res chain seq x y z
N MET A 1 -13.92 14.55 -23.15
CA MET A 1 -12.58 15.18 -23.25
C MET A 1 -12.35 15.51 -24.72
N GLU A 2 -12.16 16.78 -25.00
CA GLU A 2 -11.89 17.26 -26.35
C GLU A 2 -10.45 16.97 -26.76
N LYS A 3 -10.17 16.86 -28.08
CA LYS A 3 -8.82 16.55 -28.60
C LYS A 3 -7.78 17.59 -28.16
N SER A 4 -8.16 18.87 -28.08
CA SER A 4 -7.31 19.96 -27.60
C SER A 4 -6.93 19.80 -26.13
N GLU A 5 -7.88 19.39 -25.31
CA GLU A 5 -7.68 19.10 -23.89
C GLU A 5 -6.74 17.89 -23.69
N TYR A 6 -6.92 16.85 -24.51
CA TYR A 6 -6.02 15.69 -24.53
C TYR A 6 -4.58 16.07 -24.91
N ILE A 7 -4.41 16.89 -25.97
CA ILE A 7 -3.09 17.39 -26.38
C ILE A 7 -2.47 18.26 -25.28
N HIS A 8 -3.27 19.10 -24.64
CA HIS A 8 -2.81 19.92 -23.50
C HIS A 8 -2.35 19.03 -22.35
N LEU A 9 -3.11 18.02 -21.97
CA LEU A 9 -2.71 17.04 -20.95
C LEU A 9 -1.40 16.33 -21.29
N LEU A 10 -1.18 15.95 -22.55
CA LEU A 10 0.08 15.33 -22.97
C LEU A 10 1.27 16.30 -22.94
N ALA A 11 1.03 17.57 -23.14
CA ALA A 11 2.09 18.60 -23.28
C ALA A 11 2.46 19.28 -21.98
N THR A 12 1.52 19.45 -21.04
CA THR A 12 1.70 20.34 -19.87
C THR A 12 1.74 19.63 -18.54
N SER A 13 1.87 18.46 -18.54
CA SER A 13 1.70 17.63 -17.60
C SER A 13 2.21 17.44 -16.24
N PRO A 14 1.35 17.01 -15.34
CA PRO A 14 1.78 16.15 -14.24
C PRO A 14 2.48 14.86 -14.71
N TRP A 15 2.11 14.33 -15.87
CA TRP A 15 2.74 13.14 -16.48
C TRP A 15 4.23 13.32 -16.74
N LYS A 16 4.65 14.48 -17.22
CA LYS A 16 6.05 14.76 -17.54
C LYS A 16 6.89 14.85 -16.27
N GLU A 17 6.35 15.48 -15.22
CA GLU A 17 7.00 15.50 -13.91
C GLU A 17 7.05 14.10 -13.31
N MET A 18 5.97 13.31 -13.41
CA MET A 18 5.93 11.92 -12.97
C MET A 18 6.94 11.07 -13.72
N GLN A 19 7.01 11.21 -15.05
CA GLN A 19 7.98 10.49 -15.86
C GLN A 19 9.40 10.87 -15.49
N ASN A 20 9.70 12.16 -15.37
CA ASN A 20 11.02 12.62 -14.95
C ASN A 20 11.39 12.09 -13.56
N HIS A 21 10.45 12.10 -12.61
CA HIS A 21 10.66 11.52 -11.30
C HIS A 21 10.90 10.01 -11.41
N PHE A 22 10.06 9.28 -12.14
CA PHE A 22 10.21 7.86 -12.36
C PHE A 22 11.55 7.52 -13.04
N ASP A 23 11.96 8.31 -14.04
CA ASP A 23 13.22 8.13 -14.75
C ASP A 23 14.44 8.41 -13.86
N SER A 24 14.30 9.32 -12.88
CA SER A 24 15.35 9.65 -11.91
C SER A 24 15.53 8.61 -10.81
N ILE A 25 14.50 7.77 -10.56
CA ILE A 25 14.57 6.73 -9.53
C ILE A 25 15.48 5.60 -10.00
N LEU A 26 16.44 5.24 -9.16
CA LEU A 26 17.25 4.05 -9.40
C LEU A 26 16.42 2.79 -9.27
N PRO A 27 16.66 1.76 -10.09
CA PRO A 27 16.04 0.45 -9.91
C PRO A 27 16.33 -0.07 -8.50
N ILE A 28 15.29 -0.53 -7.82
CA ILE A 28 15.41 -1.17 -6.51
C ILE A 28 15.22 -2.66 -6.72
N ASP A 29 16.15 -3.44 -6.21
CA ASP A 29 16.03 -4.89 -6.16
C ASP A 29 15.12 -5.27 -4.99
N VAL A 30 13.83 -5.41 -5.29
CA VAL A 30 12.81 -5.76 -4.30
C VAL A 30 12.74 -7.27 -4.20
N LYS A 31 13.33 -7.81 -3.14
CA LYS A 31 13.31 -9.25 -2.84
C LYS A 31 12.46 -9.53 -1.62
N SER A 32 11.90 -10.73 -1.58
CA SER A 32 11.31 -11.24 -0.34
C SER A 32 12.40 -11.41 0.71
N THR A 33 12.21 -10.78 1.86
CA THR A 33 13.17 -10.84 2.98
C THR A 33 12.89 -12.01 3.90
N THR A 34 11.63 -12.38 4.07
CA THR A 34 11.20 -13.51 4.89
C THR A 34 9.85 -14.04 4.40
N LYS A 35 9.50 -15.21 4.85
CA LYS A 35 8.19 -15.81 4.60
C LYS A 35 7.42 -15.92 5.90
N LEU A 36 6.29 -15.24 5.96
CA LEU A 36 5.37 -15.26 7.08
C LEU A 36 4.45 -16.48 7.01
N ASP A 37 4.07 -17.00 8.16
CA ASP A 37 3.03 -18.04 8.26
C ASP A 37 1.65 -17.37 8.24
N ILE A 38 0.99 -17.41 7.08
CA ILE A 38 -0.26 -16.71 6.83
C ILE A 38 -1.38 -17.72 6.55
N ASN A 39 -2.43 -17.65 7.37
CA ASN A 39 -3.68 -18.36 7.09
C ASN A 39 -4.64 -17.45 6.30
N THR A 40 -4.73 -17.64 5.00
CA THR A 40 -5.61 -16.85 4.10
C THR A 40 -7.04 -16.75 4.62
N SER A 41 -7.58 -17.85 5.16
CA SER A 41 -8.99 -17.89 5.61
C SER A 41 -9.29 -16.91 6.74
N ASP A 42 -8.35 -16.69 7.65
CA ASP A 42 -8.54 -15.76 8.78
C ASP A 42 -8.58 -14.30 8.29
N TRP A 43 -7.75 -13.95 7.33
CA TRP A 43 -7.73 -12.62 6.72
C TRP A 43 -8.99 -12.35 5.88
N VAL A 44 -9.43 -13.34 5.10
CA VAL A 44 -10.67 -13.23 4.32
C VAL A 44 -11.87 -13.11 5.25
N ARG A 45 -11.95 -13.92 6.29
CA ARG A 45 -13.01 -13.83 7.30
C ARG A 45 -13.03 -12.47 7.98
N PHE A 46 -11.86 -11.99 8.41
CA PHE A 46 -11.74 -10.65 8.99
C PHE A 46 -12.33 -9.57 8.06
N SER A 47 -12.03 -9.62 6.76
CA SER A 47 -12.54 -8.63 5.81
C SER A 47 -14.07 -8.68 5.66
N ILE A 48 -14.67 -9.86 5.76
CA ILE A 48 -16.12 -10.04 5.72
C ILE A 48 -16.77 -9.54 7.02
N ASP A 49 -16.26 -9.99 8.16
CA ASP A 49 -16.84 -9.70 9.48
C ASP A 49 -16.70 -8.22 9.88
N ASN A 50 -15.77 -7.49 9.27
CA ASN A 50 -15.51 -6.09 9.55
C ASN A 50 -15.75 -5.18 8.32
N PHE A 51 -16.62 -5.58 7.41
CA PHE A 51 -16.89 -4.84 6.17
C PHE A 51 -17.24 -3.38 6.43
N ASP A 52 -18.06 -3.12 7.46
CA ASP A 52 -18.46 -1.77 7.83
C ASP A 52 -17.29 -0.87 8.26
N LEU A 53 -16.23 -1.45 8.84
CA LEU A 53 -15.02 -0.71 9.20
C LEU A 53 -14.27 -0.18 7.98
N ALA A 54 -14.33 -0.90 6.87
CA ALA A 54 -13.70 -0.50 5.62
C ALA A 54 -14.45 0.63 4.92
N THR A 55 -15.78 0.62 5.03
CA THR A 55 -16.66 1.57 4.34
C THR A 55 -16.83 2.88 5.08
N GLN A 56 -16.69 2.90 6.41
CA GLN A 56 -16.88 4.08 7.25
C GLN A 56 -15.79 5.16 7.13
N LYS A 57 -14.63 4.85 6.55
CA LYS A 57 -13.46 5.75 6.57
C LYS A 57 -13.17 6.48 5.26
N TRP A 58 -14.11 6.55 4.34
CA TRP A 58 -14.00 7.43 3.18
C TRP A 58 -14.49 8.85 3.50
N GLU A 59 -14.01 9.42 4.59
CA GLU A 59 -13.97 10.88 4.71
C GLU A 59 -12.95 11.38 3.67
N GLU A 60 -13.32 12.44 2.96
CA GLU A 60 -12.41 13.08 1.99
C GLU A 60 -11.05 13.29 2.63
N PRO A 61 -9.96 12.97 1.93
CA PRO A 61 -8.63 13.10 2.49
C PRO A 61 -8.43 14.55 2.95
N LYS A 62 -8.29 14.75 4.25
CA LYS A 62 -7.91 16.06 4.80
C LYS A 62 -6.55 16.43 4.20
N PRO A 63 -6.36 17.69 3.80
CA PRO A 63 -5.13 18.13 3.13
C PRO A 63 -3.97 18.28 4.12
N HIS A 64 -3.48 17.17 4.64
CA HIS A 64 -2.29 17.10 5.51
C HIS A 64 -1.12 16.37 4.84
N TYR A 65 -1.09 16.37 3.51
CA TYR A 65 0.04 15.79 2.79
C TYR A 65 1.11 16.84 2.54
N THR A 66 2.38 16.45 2.63
CA THR A 66 3.51 17.27 2.19
C THR A 66 3.30 17.71 0.73
N ASP A 67 3.88 18.82 0.29
CA ASP A 67 3.67 19.37 -1.06
C ASP A 67 3.86 18.36 -2.18
N GLN A 68 4.76 17.39 -2.02
CA GLN A 68 4.96 16.32 -3.01
C GLN A 68 3.81 15.31 -3.02
N SER A 69 3.34 14.85 -1.87
CA SER A 69 2.20 13.92 -1.82
C SER A 69 0.90 14.59 -2.27
N ASN A 70 0.75 15.91 -2.06
CA ASN A 70 -0.37 16.68 -2.58
C ASN A 70 -0.37 16.76 -4.11
N LYS A 71 0.80 16.97 -4.73
CA LYS A 71 0.91 16.93 -6.21
C LYS A 71 0.48 15.58 -6.77
N TRP A 72 0.94 14.49 -6.16
CA TRP A 72 0.60 13.13 -6.59
C TRP A 72 -0.87 12.79 -6.31
N ALA A 73 -1.44 13.22 -5.18
CA ALA A 73 -2.85 13.06 -4.88
C ALA A 73 -3.73 13.85 -5.85
N ALA A 74 -3.33 15.06 -6.24
CA ALA A 74 -4.04 15.86 -7.24
C ALA A 74 -4.02 15.19 -8.62
N VAL A 75 -2.89 14.62 -9.03
CA VAL A 75 -2.79 13.81 -10.25
C VAL A 75 -3.68 12.59 -10.20
N ASN A 76 -3.63 11.83 -9.11
CA ASN A 76 -4.46 10.64 -8.91
C ASN A 76 -5.96 10.98 -8.90
N ASN A 77 -6.35 12.12 -8.34
CA ASN A 77 -7.73 12.60 -8.35
C ASN A 77 -8.15 13.09 -9.75
N GLY A 78 -7.23 13.67 -10.52
CA GLY A 78 -7.47 14.12 -11.91
C GLY A 78 -7.59 12.99 -12.92
N ILE A 79 -6.94 11.83 -12.66
CA ILE A 79 -6.94 10.68 -13.59
C ILE A 79 -8.14 9.75 -13.38
N GLY A 80 -9.12 10.15 -12.59
CA GLY A 80 -10.39 9.44 -12.51
C GLY A 80 -10.51 8.48 -11.34
N ARG A 81 -10.24 8.95 -10.17
CA ARG A 81 -11.02 8.48 -9.03
C ARG A 81 -12.46 8.93 -9.23
N ASN A 82 -13.14 8.29 -10.17
CA ASN A 82 -14.58 8.25 -10.12
C ASN A 82 -14.93 7.69 -8.74
N LYS A 83 -15.64 8.47 -7.91
CA LYS A 83 -16.15 8.05 -6.59
C LYS A 83 -16.91 6.71 -6.64
N HIS A 84 -17.22 6.22 -7.83
CA HIS A 84 -17.99 5.02 -8.07
C HIS A 84 -17.16 3.78 -8.49
N ASN A 85 -15.84 3.92 -8.74
CA ASN A 85 -15.04 2.81 -9.27
C ASN A 85 -13.87 2.38 -8.38
N SER A 86 -13.72 2.94 -7.18
CA SER A 86 -12.64 2.54 -6.28
C SER A 86 -13.12 1.52 -5.25
N PHE A 87 -13.28 0.26 -5.65
CA PHE A 87 -13.51 -0.82 -4.71
C PHE A 87 -12.21 -1.39 -4.18
N GLU A 88 -11.46 -0.54 -3.50
CA GLU A 88 -10.41 -0.94 -2.60
C GLU A 88 -10.95 -0.83 -1.18
N LEU A 89 -11.03 -1.95 -0.48
CA LEU A 89 -11.38 -1.96 0.94
C LEU A 89 -10.09 -1.87 1.75
N ASN A 90 -10.01 -0.86 2.60
CA ASN A 90 -8.89 -0.65 3.51
C ASN A 90 -9.34 -0.89 4.96
N TYR A 91 -8.72 -1.84 5.62
CA TYR A 91 -8.98 -2.18 7.02
C TYR A 91 -7.74 -1.89 7.87
N GLY A 92 -7.94 -1.34 9.04
CA GLY A 92 -6.86 -1.16 10.01
C GLY A 92 -6.21 0.21 9.98
N MET A 93 -4.98 0.29 10.40
CA MET A 93 -4.11 1.42 10.72
C MET A 93 -4.35 2.08 12.08
N LEU A 94 -5.55 2.10 12.65
CA LEU A 94 -5.80 2.73 13.94
C LEU A 94 -6.88 2.00 14.75
N GLY A 95 -6.71 1.99 16.07
CA GLY A 95 -7.71 1.45 17.02
C GLY A 95 -7.92 -0.06 16.86
N ASP A 96 -9.11 -0.53 17.21
CA ASP A 96 -9.49 -1.95 17.28
C ASP A 96 -9.20 -2.75 15.99
N GLY A 97 -9.26 -2.09 14.84
CA GLY A 97 -8.95 -2.73 13.56
C GLY A 97 -7.49 -3.16 13.45
N ASN A 98 -6.56 -2.33 13.92
CA ASN A 98 -5.15 -2.67 13.94
C ASN A 98 -4.87 -3.82 14.92
N ASP A 99 -5.46 -3.79 16.11
CA ASP A 99 -5.23 -4.80 17.14
C ASP A 99 -5.75 -6.18 16.72
N LYS A 100 -6.89 -6.20 16.05
CA LYS A 100 -7.43 -7.43 15.43
C LYS A 100 -6.51 -7.97 14.33
N LEU A 101 -6.00 -7.10 13.45
CA LEU A 101 -5.06 -7.50 12.40
C LEU A 101 -3.72 -7.99 12.98
N LYS A 102 -3.22 -7.35 14.04
CA LYS A 102 -2.03 -7.82 14.79
C LYS A 102 -2.26 -9.21 15.39
N THR A 103 -3.45 -9.47 15.91
CA THR A 103 -3.81 -10.79 16.45
C THR A 103 -3.79 -11.86 15.36
N ILE A 104 -4.34 -11.56 14.17
CA ILE A 104 -4.35 -12.50 13.03
C ILE A 104 -2.92 -12.74 12.52
N LEU A 105 -2.09 -11.68 12.44
CA LEU A 105 -0.71 -11.82 12.00
C LEU A 105 0.12 -12.66 12.99
N GLY A 106 -0.10 -12.45 14.27
CA GLY A 106 0.61 -13.16 15.34
C GLY A 106 2.00 -12.58 15.65
N ARG A 107 2.43 -12.72 16.90
CA ARG A 107 3.71 -12.19 17.40
C ARG A 107 4.92 -12.82 16.71
N ASP A 108 4.87 -14.12 16.40
CA ASP A 108 5.99 -14.84 15.78
C ASP A 108 6.31 -14.32 14.38
N ASN A 109 5.28 -14.01 13.60
CA ASN A 109 5.45 -13.38 12.28
C ASN A 109 6.09 -11.98 12.40
N VAL A 110 5.65 -11.16 13.36
CA VAL A 110 6.24 -9.83 13.60
C VAL A 110 7.71 -9.96 14.04
N LYS A 111 7.99 -10.86 14.94
CA LYS A 111 9.36 -11.16 15.41
C LYS A 111 10.26 -11.62 14.27
N SER A 112 9.74 -12.42 13.33
CA SER A 112 10.52 -12.86 12.18
C SER A 112 10.93 -11.72 11.22
N LEU A 113 10.25 -10.57 11.30
CA LEU A 113 10.59 -9.33 10.60
C LEU A 113 11.58 -8.46 11.40
N GLY A 114 11.94 -8.82 12.64
CA GLY A 114 12.83 -8.04 13.51
C GLY A 114 12.20 -6.72 13.97
N VAL A 115 10.89 -6.70 14.19
CA VAL A 115 10.12 -5.48 14.47
C VAL A 115 9.45 -5.58 15.83
N ASP A 116 9.46 -4.48 16.59
CA ASP A 116 8.72 -4.33 17.84
C ASP A 116 7.21 -4.40 17.60
N PHE A 117 6.59 -5.40 18.22
CA PHE A 117 5.15 -5.68 18.07
C PHE A 117 4.26 -4.50 18.48
N ASP A 118 4.66 -3.72 19.47
CA ASP A 118 3.82 -2.63 19.99
C ASP A 118 3.78 -1.43 19.05
N THR A 119 4.79 -1.30 18.18
CA THR A 119 4.87 -0.25 17.15
C THR A 119 4.19 -0.60 15.84
N VAL A 120 3.71 -1.83 15.69
CA VAL A 120 3.16 -2.31 14.41
C VAL A 120 1.85 -1.62 14.03
N LEU A 121 1.81 -1.10 12.80
CA LEU A 121 0.60 -0.70 12.09
C LEU A 121 0.37 -1.58 10.87
N LEU A 122 -0.84 -2.10 10.76
CA LEU A 122 -1.28 -2.96 9.65
C LEU A 122 -2.40 -2.29 8.88
N ARG A 123 -2.35 -2.46 7.57
CA ARG A 123 -3.46 -2.17 6.66
C ARG A 123 -3.70 -3.38 5.78
N LEU A 124 -4.84 -4.04 5.93
CA LEU A 124 -5.32 -5.01 4.95
C LEU A 124 -5.98 -4.25 3.81
N ILE A 125 -5.58 -4.56 2.60
CA ILE A 125 -6.07 -3.96 1.36
C ILE A 125 -6.66 -5.05 0.50
N VAL A 126 -7.95 -4.92 0.16
CA VAL A 126 -8.65 -5.84 -0.73
C VAL A 126 -8.98 -5.11 -2.02
N LYS A 127 -8.40 -5.56 -3.14
CA LYS A 127 -8.67 -5.03 -4.48
C LYS A 127 -9.52 -6.02 -5.27
N PHE A 128 -10.67 -5.56 -5.73
CA PHE A 128 -11.52 -6.35 -6.61
C PHE A 128 -11.02 -6.33 -8.06
N PRO A 129 -11.45 -7.28 -8.90
CA PRO A 129 -11.14 -7.26 -10.33
C PRO A 129 -11.43 -5.93 -11.01
N GLY A 130 -10.52 -5.45 -11.84
CA GLY A 130 -10.61 -4.17 -12.53
C GLY A 130 -10.16 -2.95 -11.70
N HIS A 131 -9.63 -3.14 -10.49
CA HIS A 131 -9.25 -2.04 -9.60
C HIS A 131 -7.75 -1.95 -9.38
N GLY A 132 -7.27 -0.72 -9.23
CA GLY A 132 -5.87 -0.43 -8.97
C GLY A 132 -5.70 0.80 -8.10
N MET A 133 -4.57 0.86 -7.44
CA MET A 133 -4.04 2.05 -6.79
C MET A 133 -3.02 2.66 -7.72
N ALA A 134 -3.24 3.91 -8.11
CA ALA A 134 -2.32 4.64 -8.96
C ALA A 134 -0.95 4.82 -8.28
N TRP A 135 0.03 5.18 -9.07
CA TRP A 135 1.39 5.47 -8.61
C TRP A 135 1.40 6.54 -7.52
N HIS A 136 1.99 6.22 -6.38
CA HIS A 136 2.10 7.13 -5.22
C HIS A 136 3.29 6.76 -4.35
N CYS A 137 3.65 7.67 -3.44
CA CYS A 137 4.60 7.44 -2.36
C CYS A 137 3.87 7.57 -1.03
N ASP A 138 4.18 6.70 -0.08
CA ASP A 138 3.70 6.87 1.29
C ASP A 138 4.65 7.76 2.10
N ALA A 139 4.06 8.64 2.91
CA ALA A 139 4.80 9.47 3.84
C ALA A 139 5.04 8.75 5.17
N LEU A 140 6.22 8.98 5.76
CA LEU A 140 6.62 8.40 7.05
C LEU A 140 6.19 9.27 8.24
N ASP A 141 5.96 10.56 8.02
CA ASP A 141 5.84 11.57 9.06
C ASP A 141 4.78 11.25 10.13
N SER A 142 3.59 10.83 9.69
CA SER A 142 2.50 10.51 10.61
C SER A 142 2.79 9.29 11.50
N TYR A 143 3.59 8.34 10.99
CA TYR A 143 4.03 7.18 11.75
C TYR A 143 5.07 7.57 12.81
N VAL A 144 6.09 8.33 12.40
CA VAL A 144 7.15 8.84 13.28
C VAL A 144 6.55 9.65 14.43
N LEU A 145 5.62 10.55 14.14
CA LEU A 145 4.93 11.36 15.16
C LEU A 145 4.10 10.48 16.10
N LYS A 146 3.38 9.50 15.59
CA LYS A 146 2.51 8.65 16.41
C LYS A 146 3.29 7.83 17.45
N PHE A 147 4.43 7.27 17.05
CA PHE A 147 5.24 6.40 17.90
C PHE A 147 6.46 7.10 18.52
N SER A 148 6.58 8.43 18.33
CA SER A 148 7.71 9.23 18.85
C SER A 148 9.06 8.59 18.50
N VAL A 149 9.22 8.20 17.22
CA VAL A 149 10.42 7.49 16.77
C VAL A 149 11.59 8.46 16.66
N ASP A 150 12.64 8.24 17.46
CA ASP A 150 13.83 9.12 17.46
C ASP A 150 14.67 8.98 16.18
N ASP A 151 14.76 7.77 15.64
CA ASP A 151 15.52 7.49 14.41
C ASP A 151 14.58 6.92 13.32
N PRO A 152 14.17 7.75 12.35
CA PRO A 152 13.32 7.31 11.25
C PRO A 152 13.89 6.14 10.41
N ASN A 153 15.22 5.93 10.43
CA ASN A 153 15.84 4.83 9.69
C ASN A 153 15.54 3.46 10.32
N LYS A 154 15.11 3.42 11.57
CA LYS A 154 14.64 2.20 12.22
C LYS A 154 13.23 1.80 11.80
N VAL A 155 12.48 2.68 11.13
CA VAL A 155 11.15 2.34 10.67
C VAL A 155 11.24 1.49 9.42
N LYS A 156 10.61 0.32 9.47
CA LYS A 156 10.50 -0.61 8.35
C LYS A 156 9.09 -0.67 7.84
N ARG A 157 8.98 -0.84 6.54
CA ARG A 157 7.73 -1.07 5.86
C ARG A 157 7.83 -2.32 5.01
N TYR A 158 6.89 -3.22 5.22
CA TYR A 158 6.77 -4.44 4.44
C TYR A 158 5.44 -4.48 3.70
N TRP A 159 5.46 -5.10 2.55
CA TRP A 159 4.27 -5.53 1.85
C TRP A 159 4.30 -7.04 1.72
N PHE A 160 3.16 -7.69 1.95
CA PHE A 160 2.99 -9.11 1.68
C PHE A 160 1.59 -9.42 1.18
N SER A 161 1.47 -10.50 0.40
CA SER A 161 0.17 -11.01 -0.02
C SER A 161 -0.34 -12.06 0.95
N VAL A 162 -1.64 -12.00 1.20
CA VAL A 162 -2.38 -12.96 2.04
C VAL A 162 -2.62 -14.28 1.30
N ASP A 163 -2.53 -14.26 -0.02
CA ASP A 163 -2.70 -15.43 -0.88
C ASP A 163 -1.55 -15.56 -1.88
N ASN A 164 -1.46 -16.71 -2.54
CA ASN A 164 -0.55 -16.87 -3.65
C ASN A 164 -0.92 -15.89 -4.78
N TRP A 165 0.06 -15.58 -5.61
CA TRP A 165 -0.17 -14.79 -6.81
C TRP A 165 -1.20 -15.46 -7.73
N HIS A 166 -2.07 -14.64 -8.33
CA HIS A 166 -3.02 -15.04 -9.37
C HIS A 166 -2.84 -14.15 -10.59
N ASP A 167 -3.16 -14.70 -11.75
CA ASP A 167 -3.09 -13.98 -13.02
C ASP A 167 -3.81 -12.63 -12.94
N GLY A 168 -3.13 -11.59 -13.39
CA GLY A 168 -3.65 -10.22 -13.36
C GLY A 168 -3.38 -9.43 -12.08
N HIS A 169 -2.85 -10.06 -11.03
CA HIS A 169 -2.41 -9.33 -9.84
C HIS A 169 -1.02 -8.72 -10.09
N VAL A 170 -0.89 -7.43 -9.85
CA VAL A 170 0.35 -6.68 -10.06
C VAL A 170 0.63 -5.80 -8.85
N PHE A 171 1.87 -5.80 -8.38
CA PHE A 171 2.39 -4.80 -7.46
C PHE A 171 3.73 -4.29 -8.02
N GLN A 172 3.80 -3.00 -8.29
CA GLN A 172 5.00 -2.35 -8.81
C GLN A 172 5.62 -1.47 -7.75
N VAL A 173 6.92 -1.60 -7.54
CA VAL A 173 7.73 -0.77 -6.64
C VAL A 173 8.89 -0.23 -7.45
N SER A 174 9.01 1.09 -7.57
CA SER A 174 9.98 1.69 -8.47
C SER A 174 9.83 1.09 -9.88
N LYS A 175 10.93 0.63 -10.47
CA LYS A 175 10.97 -0.03 -11.79
C LYS A 175 10.75 -1.55 -11.72
N THR A 176 10.56 -2.10 -10.52
CA THR A 176 10.38 -3.54 -10.32
C THR A 176 8.90 -3.89 -10.26
N VAL A 177 8.48 -4.81 -11.11
CA VAL A 177 7.13 -5.40 -11.07
C VAL A 177 7.21 -6.73 -10.34
N LEU A 178 6.47 -6.81 -9.24
CA LEU A 178 6.30 -8.06 -8.51
C LEU A 178 5.12 -8.83 -9.09
N SER A 179 5.38 -10.07 -9.41
CA SER A 179 4.41 -11.09 -9.81
C SER A 179 4.92 -12.46 -9.32
N ASN A 180 4.09 -13.47 -9.41
CA ASN A 180 4.45 -14.83 -8.99
C ASN A 180 4.89 -14.95 -7.51
N TRP A 181 4.41 -14.03 -6.64
CA TRP A 181 4.68 -14.15 -5.20
C TRP A 181 4.00 -15.36 -4.59
N THR A 182 4.59 -15.88 -3.54
CA THR A 182 3.96 -16.87 -2.69
C THR A 182 3.28 -16.20 -1.50
N ARG A 183 2.22 -16.80 -0.99
CA ARG A 183 1.54 -16.37 0.22
C ARG A 183 2.55 -16.13 1.36
N GLY A 184 2.42 -14.99 2.03
CA GLY A 184 3.26 -14.62 3.16
C GLY A 184 4.68 -14.17 2.80
N ALA A 185 5.09 -14.18 1.53
CA ALA A 185 6.37 -13.59 1.14
C ALA A 185 6.35 -12.09 1.44
N ALA A 186 7.17 -11.65 2.38
CA ALA A 186 7.27 -10.25 2.81
C ALA A 186 8.38 -9.53 2.06
N TYR A 187 8.05 -8.40 1.48
CA TYR A 187 8.94 -7.55 0.70
C TYR A 187 9.19 -6.25 1.45
N ASP A 188 10.44 -5.91 1.70
CA ASP A 188 10.83 -4.60 2.27
C ASP A 188 10.61 -3.51 1.22
N ILE A 189 9.74 -2.55 1.54
CA ILE A 189 9.39 -1.45 0.66
C ILE A 189 9.83 -0.14 1.31
N PRO A 190 10.96 0.45 0.90
CA PRO A 190 11.45 1.68 1.51
C PRO A 190 10.43 2.82 1.41
N PHE A 191 10.42 3.69 2.42
CA PHE A 191 9.61 4.90 2.39
C PHE A 191 10.08 5.87 1.30
N GLY A 192 9.16 6.68 0.81
CA GLY A 192 9.45 7.65 -0.25
C GLY A 192 9.61 7.02 -1.63
N ILE A 193 9.53 5.70 -1.75
CA ILE A 193 9.60 5.02 -3.03
C ILE A 193 8.22 4.91 -3.65
N GLY A 194 8.14 5.35 -4.90
CA GLY A 194 6.91 5.25 -5.69
C GLY A 194 6.51 3.80 -5.92
N HIS A 195 5.23 3.53 -5.74
CA HIS A 195 4.65 2.21 -5.97
C HIS A 195 3.21 2.31 -6.45
N ALA A 196 2.76 1.24 -7.07
CA ALA A 196 1.40 1.08 -7.58
C ALA A 196 0.95 -0.37 -7.47
N SER A 197 -0.35 -0.61 -7.48
CA SER A 197 -0.86 -1.98 -7.50
C SER A 197 -2.16 -2.06 -8.27
N SER A 198 -2.39 -3.18 -8.97
CA SER A 198 -3.57 -3.38 -9.78
C SER A 198 -4.02 -4.84 -9.75
N ASN A 199 -5.31 -5.02 -9.90
CA ASN A 199 -5.93 -6.32 -10.06
C ASN A 199 -6.67 -6.35 -11.41
N PHE A 200 -6.03 -6.90 -12.43
CA PHE A 200 -6.60 -7.16 -13.75
C PHE A 200 -7.14 -8.58 -13.89
N GLY A 201 -7.09 -9.36 -12.79
CA GLY A 201 -7.50 -10.74 -12.76
C GLY A 201 -8.99 -10.93 -12.47
N TYR A 202 -9.35 -12.14 -12.06
CA TYR A 202 -10.74 -12.54 -11.80
C TYR A 202 -11.03 -12.79 -10.32
N ARG A 203 -10.02 -12.70 -9.47
CA ARG A 203 -10.13 -12.95 -8.01
C ARG A 203 -9.76 -11.70 -7.23
N PRO A 204 -10.38 -11.46 -6.07
CA PRO A 204 -9.90 -10.39 -5.19
C PRO A 204 -8.43 -10.58 -4.83
N MET A 205 -7.67 -9.49 -4.82
CA MET A 205 -6.29 -9.46 -4.39
C MET A 205 -6.24 -8.96 -2.94
N TYR A 206 -5.77 -9.80 -2.04
CA TYR A 206 -5.60 -9.48 -0.63
C TYR A 206 -4.13 -9.21 -0.34
N SER A 207 -3.83 -8.02 0.12
CA SER A 207 -2.46 -7.62 0.49
C SER A 207 -2.43 -6.85 1.79
N VAL A 208 -1.30 -6.89 2.46
CA VAL A 208 -1.09 -6.17 3.72
C VAL A 208 0.09 -5.23 3.57
N SER A 209 -0.13 -3.97 3.95
CA SER A 209 0.93 -3.01 4.24
C SER A 209 1.19 -3.05 5.73
N PHE A 210 2.43 -3.29 6.08
CA PHE A 210 2.93 -3.41 7.44
C PHE A 210 3.97 -2.31 7.68
N THR A 211 3.88 -1.61 8.80
CA THR A 211 4.89 -0.64 9.23
C THR A 211 5.20 -0.87 10.69
N GLY A 212 6.47 -0.83 11.06
CA GLY A 212 6.91 -1.01 12.44
C GLY A 212 8.35 -0.53 12.67
N VAL A 213 8.76 -0.37 13.92
CA VAL A 213 10.12 -0.01 14.31
C VAL A 213 10.93 -1.28 14.55
N LEU A 214 12.18 -1.32 14.05
CA LEU A 214 13.08 -2.44 14.33
C LEU A 214 13.29 -2.61 15.84
N ASP A 215 13.29 -3.87 16.28
CA ASP A 215 13.72 -4.21 17.64
C ASP A 215 15.13 -3.69 17.90
N SER A 216 15.37 -3.19 19.12
CA SER A 216 16.65 -2.63 19.56
C SER A 216 17.67 -3.69 19.91
#